data_6bc96100c3326234a324c77a0fa4a458
#
_entry.id   6bc96100c3326234a324c77a0fa4a458
#
_cell.length_a   1.000
_cell.length_b   1.000
_cell.length_c   1.000
_cell.angle_alpha   90.00
_cell.angle_beta   90.00
_cell.angle_gamma   90.00
#
_symmetry.space_group_name_H-M   'P 1'
#
loop_
_entity.id
_entity.type
_entity.pdbx_description
1 polymer ?
#
loop_
_entity_poly.entity_id
_entity_poly.type
_entity_poly.pdbx_seq_one_letter_code
_entity_poly.pdbx_strand_id
1 'polypeptide(L)'
;LVAQYSDTHNMCEYDPVLEQYVAYCRNWFFSRRGIGRAVSDNFRRFPLSEEALWPDPTMDPDELWYANGKTKMPGTNDYHVMFPKRWSIRHDKFDIHLFTSPDNLIWHRVPGGPVCEVGDPGDWDGGVVAPGIGLVELPGGRMGVPLVGSKVPHKYPRKAPLGAIGWAWWPKGRLVAL
;
A
#
# COMPACT_ATOMS: atom_id res chain seq x y z
N LEU A 1 -10.19 18.43 -2.27
CA LEU A 1 -9.91 17.01 -2.47
C LEU A 1 -9.30 16.79 -3.85
N VAL A 2 -8.77 15.61 -4.11
CA VAL A 2 -8.14 15.29 -5.40
C VAL A 2 -9.17 15.36 -6.53
N ALA A 3 -8.87 16.08 -7.60
CA ALA A 3 -9.79 16.31 -8.71
C ALA A 3 -9.79 15.13 -9.72
N GLN A 4 -9.85 13.90 -9.21
CA GLN A 4 -9.89 12.70 -10.04
C GLN A 4 -10.72 11.60 -9.39
N TYR A 5 -11.18 10.65 -10.20
CA TYR A 5 -11.89 9.48 -9.69
C TYR A 5 -10.94 8.56 -8.93
N SER A 6 -11.21 8.36 -7.64
CA SER A 6 -10.49 7.42 -6.80
C SER A 6 -11.43 6.91 -5.69
N ASP A 7 -11.74 5.62 -5.72
CA ASP A 7 -12.80 5.04 -4.87
C ASP A 7 -12.30 4.45 -3.55
N THR A 8 -11.02 4.10 -3.46
CA THR A 8 -10.54 3.33 -2.30
C THR A 8 -9.03 3.49 -2.07
N HIS A 9 -8.62 3.21 -0.85
CA HIS A 9 -7.22 3.25 -0.42
C HIS A 9 -6.53 4.59 -0.67
N ASN A 10 -7.27 5.68 -0.53
CA ASN A 10 -6.71 7.01 -0.54
C ASN A 10 -6.13 7.31 0.83
N MET A 11 -4.95 7.89 0.86
CA MET A 11 -4.34 8.36 2.09
C MET A 11 -3.78 9.77 1.88
N CYS A 12 -3.75 10.54 2.95
CA CYS A 12 -3.14 11.86 2.96
C CYS A 12 -2.53 12.12 4.31
N GLU A 13 -1.36 12.70 4.33
CA GLU A 13 -0.68 13.14 5.54
C GLU A 13 0.02 14.48 5.32
N TYR A 14 0.30 15.19 6.41
CA TYR A 14 1.20 16.35 6.38
C TYR A 14 2.64 15.87 6.42
N ASP A 15 3.44 16.35 5.48
CA ASP A 15 4.87 16.11 5.45
C ASP A 15 5.60 17.35 6.01
N PRO A 16 6.23 17.25 7.19
CA PRO A 16 6.87 18.39 7.83
C PRO A 16 8.18 18.81 7.16
N VAL A 17 8.79 17.95 6.34
CA VAL A 17 10.00 18.28 5.59
C VAL A 17 9.65 19.08 4.33
N LEU A 18 8.58 18.67 3.66
CA LEU A 18 8.07 19.38 2.47
C LEU A 18 7.17 20.58 2.85
N GLU A 19 6.74 20.66 4.11
CA GLU A 19 5.74 21.62 4.59
C GLU A 19 4.41 21.57 3.80
N GLN A 20 4.03 20.41 3.30
CA GLN A 20 2.87 20.18 2.45
C GLN A 20 2.07 18.96 2.87
N TYR A 21 0.79 18.94 2.48
CA TYR A 21 -0.02 17.73 2.51
C TYR A 21 0.27 16.89 1.27
N VAL A 22 0.62 15.64 1.49
CA VAL A 22 0.91 14.66 0.43
C VAL A 22 -0.17 13.60 0.41
N ALA A 23 -0.86 13.50 -0.71
CA ALA A 23 -1.91 12.51 -0.92
C ALA A 23 -1.43 11.41 -1.88
N TYR A 24 -1.75 10.17 -1.53
CA TYR A 24 -1.58 9.01 -2.40
C TYR A 24 -2.94 8.41 -2.70
N CYS A 25 -3.19 8.17 -3.98
CA CYS A 25 -4.48 7.69 -4.45
C CYS A 25 -4.30 6.72 -5.62
N ARG A 26 -5.40 6.04 -5.97
CA ARG A 26 -5.43 5.27 -7.20
C ARG A 26 -5.34 6.20 -8.41
N ASN A 27 -4.50 5.82 -9.36
CA ASN A 27 -4.48 6.44 -10.66
C ASN A 27 -4.33 5.40 -11.79
N TRP A 28 -4.60 5.81 -13.01
CA TRP A 28 -4.47 4.99 -14.20
C TRP A 28 -3.51 5.68 -15.17
N PHE A 29 -2.46 4.98 -15.52
CA PHE A 29 -1.48 5.42 -16.48
C PHE A 29 -1.42 4.39 -17.61
N PHE A 30 -1.53 4.83 -18.86
CA PHE A 30 -1.51 3.94 -20.03
C PHE A 30 -2.38 2.68 -19.90
N SER A 31 -3.60 2.87 -19.38
CA SER A 31 -4.59 1.81 -19.16
C SER A 31 -4.22 0.76 -18.09
N ARG A 32 -3.17 0.96 -17.31
CA ARG A 32 -2.84 0.14 -16.14
C ARG A 32 -3.01 0.94 -14.86
N ARG A 33 -3.47 0.27 -13.82
CA ARG A 33 -3.63 0.89 -12.49
C ARG A 33 -2.29 0.98 -11.78
N GLY A 34 -2.00 2.17 -11.28
CA GLY A 34 -0.86 2.48 -10.44
C GLY A 34 -1.26 3.34 -9.25
N ILE A 35 -0.26 3.90 -8.59
CA ILE A 35 -0.41 4.81 -7.46
C ILE A 35 0.00 6.20 -7.92
N GLY A 36 -0.90 7.17 -7.74
CA GLY A 36 -0.66 8.57 -7.99
C GLY A 36 -0.36 9.33 -6.71
N ARG A 37 0.42 10.40 -6.82
CA ARG A 37 0.77 11.34 -5.76
C ARG A 37 0.32 12.75 -6.13
N ALA A 38 -0.25 13.45 -5.17
CA ALA A 38 -0.57 14.88 -5.32
C ALA A 38 -0.19 15.62 -4.03
N VAL A 39 0.18 16.89 -4.16
CA VAL A 39 0.54 17.74 -3.04
C VAL A 39 -0.37 18.95 -2.93
N SER A 40 -0.53 19.47 -1.72
CA SER A 40 -1.35 20.65 -1.44
C SER A 40 -0.86 21.37 -0.19
N ASP A 41 -0.88 22.71 -0.25
CA ASP A 41 -0.51 23.55 0.89
C ASP A 41 -1.61 23.67 1.95
N ASN A 42 -2.85 23.27 1.64
CA ASN A 42 -4.01 23.60 2.47
C ASN A 42 -4.98 22.46 2.74
N PHE A 43 -4.67 21.22 2.37
CA PHE A 43 -5.52 20.02 2.52
C PHE A 43 -6.92 20.10 1.84
N ARG A 44 -7.21 21.14 1.13
CA ARG A 44 -8.55 21.36 0.54
C ARG A 44 -8.61 21.09 -0.93
N ARG A 45 -7.55 21.44 -1.66
CA ARG A 45 -7.45 21.29 -3.12
C ARG A 45 -6.14 20.60 -3.45
N PHE A 46 -6.27 19.51 -4.17
CA PHE A 46 -5.15 18.79 -4.73
C PHE A 46 -5.26 18.83 -6.26
N PRO A 47 -4.15 19.02 -6.97
CA PRO A 47 -4.12 18.85 -8.43
C PRO A 47 -4.45 17.40 -8.81
N LEU A 48 -4.52 17.11 -10.10
CA LEU A 48 -4.49 15.74 -10.58
C LEU A 48 -3.20 15.08 -10.08
N SER A 49 -3.31 13.84 -9.64
CA SER A 49 -2.14 13.13 -9.15
C SER A 49 -1.20 12.77 -10.30
N GLU A 50 0.09 12.94 -10.06
CA GLU A 50 1.15 12.48 -10.92
C GLU A 50 1.53 11.03 -10.57
N GLU A 51 2.28 10.38 -11.43
CA GLU A 51 2.76 9.02 -11.20
C GLU A 51 3.70 8.97 -9.99
N ALA A 52 3.41 8.09 -9.04
CA ALA A 52 4.30 7.77 -7.94
C ALA A 52 4.82 6.34 -8.04
N LEU A 53 3.96 5.40 -8.39
CA LEU A 53 4.33 4.01 -8.55
C LEU A 53 3.54 3.40 -9.71
N TRP A 54 4.29 2.97 -10.71
CA TRP A 54 3.80 2.33 -11.92
C TRP A 54 4.16 0.84 -11.93
N PRO A 55 3.34 -0.03 -12.54
CA PRO A 55 3.78 -1.40 -12.79
C PRO A 55 5.04 -1.42 -13.64
N ASP A 56 6.15 -1.87 -13.06
CA ASP A 56 7.44 -1.91 -13.75
C ASP A 56 7.47 -2.99 -14.86
N PRO A 57 8.46 -2.95 -15.79
CA PRO A 57 8.53 -3.87 -16.91
C PRO A 57 8.73 -5.35 -16.52
N THR A 58 9.09 -5.63 -15.26
CA THR A 58 9.26 -7.02 -14.78
C THR A 58 7.94 -7.63 -14.30
N MET A 59 6.89 -6.81 -14.17
CA MET A 59 5.55 -7.27 -13.81
C MET A 59 4.81 -7.78 -15.04
N ASP A 60 4.07 -8.86 -14.86
CA ASP A 60 3.20 -9.37 -15.91
C ASP A 60 2.16 -8.32 -16.36
N PRO A 61 1.74 -8.34 -17.64
CA PRO A 61 0.77 -7.36 -18.15
C PRO A 61 -0.57 -7.31 -17.40
N ASP A 62 -0.95 -8.39 -16.73
CA ASP A 62 -2.16 -8.49 -15.91
C ASP A 62 -1.94 -8.11 -14.43
N GLU A 63 -0.73 -7.73 -14.05
CA GLU A 63 -0.42 -7.27 -12.71
C GLU A 63 -0.50 -5.74 -12.61
N LEU A 64 -0.94 -5.27 -11.45
CA LEU A 64 -1.09 -3.84 -11.18
C LEU A 64 -0.94 -3.50 -9.69
N TRP A 65 -0.62 -2.25 -9.38
CA TRP A 65 -0.62 -1.74 -8.01
C TRP A 65 -2.04 -1.32 -7.61
N TYR A 66 -2.65 -2.10 -6.73
CA TYR A 66 -4.06 -1.93 -6.35
C TYR A 66 -4.27 -0.90 -5.24
N ALA A 67 -3.39 -0.88 -4.25
CA ALA A 67 -3.46 0.00 -3.08
C ALA A 67 -2.06 0.45 -2.68
N ASN A 68 -1.94 1.60 -2.03
CA ASN A 68 -0.64 2.17 -1.67
C ASN A 68 -0.10 1.70 -0.31
N GLY A 69 -0.93 1.64 0.74
CA GLY A 69 -0.47 1.31 2.09
C GLY A 69 0.68 2.22 2.58
N LYS A 70 0.69 3.49 2.17
CA LYS A 70 1.77 4.42 2.51
C LYS A 70 1.70 4.85 3.97
N THR A 71 2.86 4.91 4.62
CA THR A 71 3.02 5.40 5.98
C THR A 71 4.44 5.96 6.20
N LYS A 72 4.70 6.48 7.38
CA LYS A 72 6.07 6.84 7.82
C LYS A 72 6.68 5.75 8.68
N MET A 73 8.00 5.68 8.69
CA MET A 73 8.70 4.92 9.69
C MET A 73 8.55 5.64 11.05
N PRO A 74 8.02 4.99 12.08
CA PRO A 74 7.91 5.58 13.40
C PRO A 74 9.24 6.11 13.92
N GLY A 75 9.21 7.32 14.49
CA GLY A 75 10.41 7.97 15.02
C GLY A 75 11.23 8.77 14.02
N THR A 76 10.80 8.87 12.75
CA THR A 76 11.42 9.71 11.72
C THR A 76 10.42 10.65 11.08
N ASN A 77 10.91 11.73 10.47
CA ASN A 77 10.09 12.65 9.67
C ASN A 77 10.38 12.55 8.17
N ASP A 78 11.50 11.95 7.80
CA ASP A 78 12.11 11.94 6.49
C ASP A 78 12.31 10.54 5.91
N TYR A 79 11.77 9.51 6.57
CA TYR A 79 11.86 8.15 6.06
C TYR A 79 10.45 7.55 5.90
N HIS A 80 10.08 7.33 4.66
CA HIS A 80 8.75 6.88 4.28
C HIS A 80 8.78 5.43 3.81
N VAL A 81 7.74 4.70 4.14
CA VAL A 81 7.52 3.32 3.68
C VAL A 81 6.17 3.22 3.00
N MET A 82 6.07 2.34 2.05
CA MET A 82 4.83 2.01 1.37
C MET A 82 4.70 0.50 1.29
N PHE A 83 3.51 0.00 1.56
CA PHE A 83 3.14 -1.41 1.43
C PHE A 83 2.17 -1.60 0.26
N PRO A 84 2.62 -1.39 -0.99
CA PRO A 84 1.71 -1.48 -2.11
C PRO A 84 1.21 -2.90 -2.29
N LYS A 85 -0.11 -2.99 -2.45
CA LYS A 85 -0.81 -4.23 -2.75
C LYS A 85 -0.77 -4.46 -4.25
N ARG A 86 -0.11 -5.53 -4.68
CA ARG A 86 -0.13 -5.99 -6.07
C ARG A 86 -1.35 -6.90 -6.30
N TRP A 87 -1.98 -6.79 -7.44
CA TRP A 87 -3.06 -7.67 -7.88
C TRP A 87 -2.72 -8.31 -9.22
N SER A 88 -2.69 -9.65 -9.25
CA SER A 88 -2.73 -10.42 -10.49
C SER A 88 -4.18 -10.65 -10.88
N ILE A 89 -4.62 -10.01 -11.96
CA ILE A 89 -6.02 -10.05 -12.42
C ILE A 89 -6.41 -11.45 -12.88
N ARG A 90 -5.50 -12.13 -13.56
CA ARG A 90 -5.70 -13.49 -14.09
C ARG A 90 -5.96 -14.49 -12.98
N HIS A 91 -5.15 -14.45 -11.94
CA HIS A 91 -5.21 -15.41 -10.84
C HIS A 91 -6.11 -14.95 -9.71
N ASP A 92 -6.59 -13.71 -9.74
CA ASP A 92 -7.33 -13.03 -8.68
C ASP A 92 -6.62 -13.09 -7.32
N LYS A 93 -5.29 -13.01 -7.33
CA LYS A 93 -4.43 -13.09 -6.16
C LYS A 93 -3.81 -11.76 -5.84
N PHE A 94 -3.60 -11.55 -4.55
CA PHE A 94 -2.94 -10.37 -4.01
C PHE A 94 -1.68 -10.75 -3.25
N ASP A 95 -0.72 -9.85 -3.30
CA ASP A 95 0.42 -9.82 -2.39
C ASP A 95 0.78 -8.37 -2.04
N ILE A 96 1.59 -8.20 -1.02
CA ILE A 96 2.02 -6.90 -0.52
C ILE A 96 3.53 -6.83 -0.62
N HIS A 97 4.01 -5.78 -1.26
CA HIS A 97 5.43 -5.47 -1.38
C HIS A 97 5.85 -4.36 -0.42
N LEU A 98 7.14 -4.17 -0.26
CA LEU A 98 7.71 -3.08 0.51
C LEU A 98 8.48 -2.14 -0.40
N PHE A 99 8.18 -0.85 -0.28
CA PHE A 99 8.93 0.23 -0.91
C PHE A 99 9.34 1.24 0.14
N THR A 100 10.45 1.90 -0.09
CA THR A 100 10.99 2.94 0.77
C THR A 100 11.27 4.20 -0.03
N SER A 101 11.19 5.34 0.63
CA SER A 101 11.50 6.64 0.06
C SER A 101 12.10 7.57 1.12
N PRO A 102 13.23 8.21 0.86
CA PRO A 102 13.80 9.21 1.75
C PRO A 102 13.19 10.61 1.56
N ASP A 103 12.50 10.85 0.44
CA ASP A 103 12.03 12.17 0.02
C ASP A 103 10.51 12.25 -0.19
N ASN A 104 9.78 11.14 0.11
CA ASN A 104 8.34 11.05 -0.12
C ASN A 104 7.92 11.29 -1.58
N LEU A 105 8.84 11.11 -2.52
CA LEU A 105 8.65 11.34 -3.97
C LEU A 105 9.12 10.14 -4.79
N ILE A 106 10.38 9.74 -4.64
CA ILE A 106 10.97 8.61 -5.39
C ILE A 106 10.91 7.36 -4.52
N TRP A 107 10.32 6.31 -5.06
CA TRP A 107 10.08 5.06 -4.35
C TRP A 107 10.96 3.94 -4.88
N HIS A 108 11.65 3.25 -3.99
CA HIS A 108 12.51 2.13 -4.29
C HIS A 108 11.92 0.84 -3.72
N ARG A 109 11.74 -0.15 -4.59
CA ARG A 109 11.29 -1.47 -4.17
C ARG A 109 12.40 -2.14 -3.34
N VAL A 110 12.04 -2.64 -2.17
CA VAL A 110 12.94 -3.44 -1.37
C VAL A 110 13.08 -4.83 -2.01
N PRO A 111 14.30 -5.32 -2.25
CA PRO A 111 14.52 -6.65 -2.82
C PRO A 111 13.97 -7.77 -1.93
N GLY A 112 13.73 -8.94 -2.49
CA GLY A 112 13.31 -10.13 -1.74
C GLY A 112 11.87 -10.58 -1.98
N GLY A 113 11.14 -9.90 -2.87
CA GLY A 113 9.76 -10.29 -3.22
C GLY A 113 8.70 -9.68 -2.31
N PRO A 114 7.50 -10.26 -2.23
CA PRO A 114 6.44 -9.77 -1.36
C PRO A 114 6.78 -9.98 0.12
N VAL A 115 6.35 -9.04 0.95
CA VAL A 115 6.49 -9.12 2.42
C VAL A 115 5.28 -9.80 3.07
N CYS A 116 4.19 -9.92 2.33
CA CYS A 116 3.00 -10.66 2.73
C CYS A 116 2.27 -11.18 1.49
N GLU A 117 1.85 -12.42 1.53
CA GLU A 117 1.05 -13.08 0.52
C GLU A 117 -0.27 -13.56 1.12
N VAL A 118 -1.23 -13.92 0.27
CA VAL A 118 -2.44 -14.60 0.74
C VAL A 118 -2.09 -15.94 1.38
N GLY A 119 -2.81 -16.28 2.44
CA GLY A 119 -2.71 -17.59 3.11
C GLY A 119 -3.21 -18.75 2.26
N ASP A 120 -3.23 -19.94 2.85
CA ASP A 120 -3.76 -21.13 2.20
C ASP A 120 -5.28 -21.04 1.98
N PRO A 121 -5.83 -21.75 0.99
CA PRO A 121 -7.26 -21.82 0.78
C PRO A 121 -8.02 -22.25 2.05
N GLY A 122 -8.91 -21.38 2.53
CA GLY A 122 -9.67 -21.60 3.76
C GLY A 122 -9.17 -20.78 4.95
N ASP A 123 -7.96 -20.26 4.90
CA ASP A 123 -7.46 -19.33 5.90
C ASP A 123 -8.24 -18.01 5.89
N TRP A 124 -8.11 -17.24 6.97
CA TRP A 124 -8.83 -15.96 7.13
C TRP A 124 -8.47 -14.93 6.05
N ASP A 125 -7.30 -15.07 5.44
CA ASP A 125 -6.73 -14.23 4.39
C ASP A 125 -6.44 -14.99 3.08
N GLY A 126 -6.90 -16.24 2.97
CA GLY A 126 -6.58 -17.13 1.84
C GLY A 126 -7.09 -16.67 0.46
N GLY A 127 -7.98 -15.67 0.40
CA GLY A 127 -8.46 -15.10 -0.86
C GLY A 127 -7.97 -13.68 -1.12
N VAL A 128 -7.83 -12.87 -0.07
CA VAL A 128 -7.38 -11.47 -0.18
C VAL A 128 -6.57 -11.11 1.05
N VAL A 129 -5.48 -10.43 0.82
CA VAL A 129 -4.73 -9.68 1.83
C VAL A 129 -4.59 -8.22 1.38
N ALA A 130 -4.74 -7.28 2.29
CA ALA A 130 -4.57 -5.86 2.00
C ALA A 130 -3.97 -5.12 3.21
N PRO A 131 -3.02 -4.22 3.00
CA PRO A 131 -2.46 -3.42 4.07
C PRO A 131 -3.48 -2.38 4.52
N GLY A 132 -3.55 -2.17 5.83
CA GLY A 132 -4.10 -0.95 6.38
C GLY A 132 -3.09 0.20 6.31
N ILE A 133 -3.47 1.34 6.87
CA ILE A 133 -2.60 2.51 6.97
C ILE A 133 -2.02 2.55 8.39
N GLY A 134 -0.72 2.83 8.47
CA GLY A 134 -0.01 3.00 9.73
C GLY A 134 0.91 1.84 10.08
N LEU A 135 2.19 2.12 10.12
CA LEU A 135 3.20 1.27 10.73
C LEU A 135 3.36 1.72 12.17
N VAL A 136 3.11 0.83 13.12
CA VAL A 136 3.08 1.15 14.55
C VAL A 136 4.00 0.25 15.35
N GLU A 137 4.48 0.76 16.48
CA GLU A 137 5.18 -0.06 17.45
C GLU A 137 4.18 -0.94 18.23
N LEU A 138 4.46 -2.23 18.27
CA LEU A 138 3.68 -3.22 18.99
C LEU A 138 4.44 -3.68 20.26
N PRO A 139 3.73 -4.22 21.27
CA PRO A 139 4.37 -4.79 22.45
C PRO A 139 5.42 -5.85 22.08
N GLY A 140 6.45 -5.99 22.91
CA GLY A 140 7.51 -6.98 22.73
C GLY A 140 8.54 -6.61 21.65
N GLY A 141 8.77 -5.31 21.43
CA GLY A 141 9.82 -4.84 20.50
C GLY A 141 9.52 -5.17 19.04
N ARG A 142 8.28 -5.07 18.63
CA ARG A 142 7.81 -5.35 17.27
C ARG A 142 7.31 -4.09 16.58
N MET A 143 7.35 -4.11 15.27
CA MET A 143 6.70 -3.15 14.38
C MET A 143 5.60 -3.88 13.61
N GLY A 144 4.45 -3.27 13.40
CA GLY A 144 3.35 -3.92 12.71
C GLY A 144 2.54 -3.01 11.81
N VAL A 145 1.98 -3.61 10.77
CA VAL A 145 1.00 -3.01 9.86
C VAL A 145 -0.32 -3.78 10.01
N PRO A 146 -1.45 -3.11 10.22
CA PRO A 146 -2.73 -3.80 10.22
C PRO A 146 -3.00 -4.39 8.84
N LEU A 147 -3.55 -5.59 8.80
CA LEU A 147 -3.96 -6.28 7.59
C LEU A 147 -5.46 -6.50 7.58
N VAL A 148 -6.07 -6.36 6.42
CA VAL A 148 -7.42 -6.84 6.14
C VAL A 148 -7.30 -8.09 5.28
N GLY A 149 -7.92 -9.17 5.72
CA GLY A 149 -7.97 -10.43 4.98
C GLY A 149 -9.39 -10.83 4.60
N SER A 150 -9.51 -11.71 3.62
CA SER A 150 -10.75 -12.37 3.25
C SER A 150 -10.47 -13.80 2.81
N LYS A 151 -11.35 -14.75 3.22
CA LYS A 151 -11.27 -16.15 2.80
C LYS A 151 -11.52 -16.37 1.32
N VAL A 152 -12.18 -15.43 0.65
CA VAL A 152 -12.57 -15.57 -0.75
C VAL A 152 -11.85 -14.55 -1.61
N PRO A 153 -11.56 -14.90 -2.89
CA PRO A 153 -10.93 -14.01 -3.84
C PRO A 153 -11.70 -12.70 -4.07
N HIS A 154 -11.04 -11.69 -4.62
CA HIS A 154 -11.60 -10.36 -4.78
C HIS A 154 -12.81 -10.31 -5.71
N LYS A 155 -12.80 -11.09 -6.78
CA LYS A 155 -13.91 -11.17 -7.74
C LYS A 155 -15.05 -12.08 -7.30
N TYR A 156 -14.87 -12.79 -6.19
CA TYR A 156 -15.90 -13.72 -5.70
C TYR A 156 -17.13 -12.95 -5.17
N PRO A 157 -18.36 -13.42 -5.43
CA PRO A 157 -19.55 -12.78 -4.90
C PRO A 157 -19.56 -12.73 -3.37
N ARG A 158 -19.56 -11.54 -2.81
CA ARG A 158 -19.56 -11.32 -1.36
C ARG A 158 -20.98 -11.38 -0.82
N LYS A 159 -21.43 -12.56 -0.46
CA LYS A 159 -22.78 -12.79 0.12
C LYS A 159 -22.83 -12.76 1.65
N ALA A 160 -21.66 -12.75 2.30
CA ALA A 160 -21.53 -12.73 3.76
C ALA A 160 -20.27 -11.97 4.17
N PRO A 161 -20.18 -11.46 5.41
CA PRO A 161 -18.95 -10.88 5.94
C PRO A 161 -17.90 -11.99 6.09
N LEU A 162 -16.94 -12.02 5.18
CA LEU A 162 -15.85 -13.00 5.14
C LEU A 162 -14.50 -12.36 5.44
N GLY A 163 -14.53 -11.09 5.83
CA GLY A 163 -13.33 -10.32 6.17
C GLY A 163 -12.94 -10.45 7.63
N ALA A 164 -11.64 -10.38 7.87
CA ALA A 164 -11.04 -10.30 9.20
C ALA A 164 -9.92 -9.26 9.21
N ILE A 165 -9.51 -8.84 10.41
CA ILE A 165 -8.38 -7.95 10.60
C ILE A 165 -7.30 -8.70 11.35
N GLY A 166 -6.07 -8.57 10.90
CA GLY A 166 -4.88 -9.16 11.50
C GLY A 166 -3.71 -8.18 11.49
N TRP A 167 -2.52 -8.69 11.74
CA TRP A 167 -1.29 -7.93 11.76
C TRP A 167 -0.20 -8.66 10.97
N ALA A 168 0.48 -7.96 10.07
CA ALA A 168 1.84 -8.31 9.69
C ALA A 168 2.79 -7.60 10.65
N TRP A 169 3.80 -8.31 11.18
CA TRP A 169 4.73 -7.71 12.13
C TRP A 169 6.14 -8.28 11.99
N TRP A 170 7.09 -7.45 12.37
CA TRP A 170 8.52 -7.77 12.36
C TRP A 170 9.17 -7.32 13.68
N PRO A 171 10.28 -7.91 14.09
CA PRO A 171 11.12 -7.35 15.16
C PRO A 171 11.51 -5.90 14.82
N LYS A 172 11.50 -5.00 15.80
CA LYS A 172 11.90 -3.60 15.60
C LYS A 172 13.30 -3.53 14.98
N GLY A 173 13.46 -2.71 13.95
CA GLY A 173 14.71 -2.59 13.18
C GLY A 173 14.96 -3.70 12.16
N ARG A 174 13.98 -4.59 11.90
CA ARG A 174 14.11 -5.69 10.93
C ARG A 174 13.20 -5.60 9.72
N LEU A 175 12.44 -4.52 9.58
CA LEU A 175 11.56 -4.33 8.42
C LEU A 175 12.38 -4.13 7.13
N VAL A 176 13.45 -3.34 7.23
CA VAL A 176 14.41 -3.12 6.16
C VAL A 176 15.80 -3.35 6.77
N ALA A 177 16.27 -4.58 6.75
CA ALA A 177 17.62 -4.93 7.18
C ALA A 177 18.37 -5.54 6.01
N LEU A 178 19.54 -4.99 5.74
CA LEU A 178 20.54 -5.57 4.83
C LEU A 178 21.35 -6.61 5.58
#